data_f5bc4bdc88d59a84c6fb6c5fc20fe24e
#
_entry.id   f5bc4bdc88d59a84c6fb6c5fc20fe24e
#
_cell.length_a   1.000
_cell.length_b   1.000
_cell.length_c   1.000
_cell.angle_alpha   90.00
_cell.angle_beta   90.00
_cell.angle_gamma   90.00
#
_symmetry.space_group_name_H-M   'P 1'
#
loop_
_entity.id
_entity.type
_entity.pdbx_description
1 polymer ?
#
loop_
_entity_poly.entity_id
_entity_poly.type
_entity_poly.pdbx_seq_one_letter_code
_entity_poly.pdbx_strand_id
1 'polypeptide(L)'
;MNSSTSAAATVFTYHERSKHHTERYAPGPGYLDWSDQPNPFRRFTGCEKVPLPRPGAELTVPFAQLDHSATLPGRPLDLSSLGLLLELSFGLSAWKQYGSDRWALRCNPSSGNLHPTEAYVIHTADSFLPAGVYHYVSHDHVLEKRCDLSLNLPSDDFFIALTSIHWREAWKYGERAYRYCQHDIGHALGALRYAAAVLGWSLELMAESGDEELSRLLGLDRPGDFHELEEESPDLICRLRMAQDTAEATTVAHLLENVRQAEWHGHADRLSGFHRHRWPVIDEVAQAARKPGTREPDYRPPTHSFTPSSCTKAATGILRQRRSAQRFDAVTYLPQADFERMLSAVGAARPIPFDVWRWPPRVHLLLFVHRVESLEPGLYLLPRSHEAEPGLRKAIQEEFEWLAVTYEEEAPPLYRLVSADCRRAAKILSCHQDIAGDGAFSLGMLAEFQRPVSEAPWRYRHLFWETGLIGQALYLEAEAAGVRGTGIGCFFDDGVHGLLGLQYNAFQSLYHFTVGGPVEDLRLQSLPPYAHLETHARE
;
A
#
# COMPACT_ATOMS: atom_id res chain seq x y z
N MET A 1 19.46 -30.13 -2.52
CA MET A 1 19.34 -28.66 -2.56
C MET A 1 18.19 -28.29 -1.65
N ASN A 2 18.38 -27.43 -0.66
CA ASN A 2 17.32 -27.06 0.28
C ASN A 2 16.17 -26.35 -0.46
N SER A 3 14.94 -26.62 -0.07
CA SER A 3 13.71 -26.00 -0.65
C SER A 3 13.77 -24.46 -0.70
N SER A 4 14.37 -23.83 0.29
CA SER A 4 14.59 -22.38 0.36
C SER A 4 15.49 -21.84 -0.75
N THR A 5 16.56 -22.58 -1.14
CA THR A 5 17.44 -22.14 -2.24
C THR A 5 16.71 -22.16 -3.59
N SER A 6 15.80 -23.12 -3.79
CA SER A 6 14.95 -23.20 -4.98
C SER A 6 13.94 -22.05 -5.02
N ALA A 7 13.29 -21.72 -3.89
CA ALA A 7 12.33 -20.64 -3.79
C ALA A 7 12.96 -19.26 -4.06
N ALA A 8 14.14 -18.98 -3.48
CA ALA A 8 14.87 -17.74 -3.76
C ALA A 8 15.24 -17.63 -5.26
N ALA A 9 15.67 -18.72 -5.89
CA ALA A 9 15.98 -18.73 -7.32
C ALA A 9 14.74 -18.41 -8.18
N THR A 10 13.57 -18.95 -7.83
CA THR A 10 12.29 -18.62 -8.50
C THR A 10 11.96 -17.14 -8.37
N VAL A 11 12.09 -16.57 -7.16
CA VAL A 11 11.85 -15.14 -6.92
C VAL A 11 12.81 -14.27 -7.74
N PHE A 12 14.10 -14.58 -7.77
CA PHE A 12 15.07 -13.83 -8.59
C PHE A 12 14.76 -13.95 -10.09
N THR A 13 14.41 -15.14 -10.55
CA THR A 13 14.02 -15.35 -11.96
C THR A 13 12.79 -14.56 -12.32
N TYR A 14 11.76 -14.56 -11.46
CA TYR A 14 10.56 -13.75 -11.64
C TYR A 14 10.89 -12.26 -11.66
N HIS A 15 11.71 -11.79 -10.71
CA HIS A 15 12.10 -10.38 -10.62
C HIS A 15 12.76 -9.93 -11.92
N GLU A 16 13.72 -10.68 -12.42
CA GLU A 16 14.42 -10.38 -13.66
C GLU A 16 13.50 -10.41 -14.89
N ARG A 17 12.62 -11.42 -14.97
CA ARG A 17 11.66 -11.58 -16.07
C ARG A 17 10.63 -10.47 -16.14
N SER A 18 10.21 -9.95 -14.98
CA SER A 18 9.18 -8.92 -14.86
C SER A 18 9.74 -7.48 -14.89
N LYS A 19 11.03 -7.28 -15.14
CA LYS A 19 11.63 -5.97 -15.37
C LYS A 19 11.18 -5.34 -16.69
N HIS A 20 11.05 -4.02 -16.70
CA HIS A 20 11.01 -3.23 -17.92
C HIS A 20 12.41 -2.75 -18.28
N HIS A 21 12.77 -2.93 -19.52
CA HIS A 21 14.01 -2.44 -20.13
C HIS A 21 13.68 -1.40 -21.19
N THR A 22 14.62 -0.57 -21.55
CA THR A 22 14.44 0.46 -22.61
C THR A 22 14.01 -0.13 -23.96
N GLU A 23 14.45 -1.37 -24.24
CA GLU A 23 14.19 -2.05 -25.50
C GLU A 23 13.04 -3.07 -25.41
N ARG A 24 12.61 -3.44 -24.19
CA ARG A 24 11.64 -4.49 -23.95
C ARG A 24 10.89 -4.29 -22.65
N TYR A 25 9.57 -4.21 -22.73
CA TYR A 25 8.73 -4.27 -21.53
C TYR A 25 8.57 -5.73 -21.04
N ALA A 26 8.22 -5.88 -19.75
CA ALA A 26 7.81 -7.18 -19.22
C ALA A 26 6.65 -7.76 -20.05
N PRO A 27 6.56 -9.11 -20.18
CA PRO A 27 5.45 -9.73 -20.91
C PRO A 27 4.09 -9.31 -20.39
N GLY A 28 3.22 -8.85 -21.29
CA GLY A 28 1.89 -8.35 -20.99
C GLY A 28 0.86 -8.80 -22.03
N PRO A 29 -0.42 -8.52 -21.84
CA PRO A 29 -1.52 -9.02 -22.71
C PRO A 29 -1.50 -8.44 -24.13
N GLY A 30 -0.72 -7.40 -24.40
CA GLY A 30 -0.66 -6.70 -25.69
C GLY A 30 -1.90 -5.84 -25.91
N TYR A 31 -3.02 -6.45 -26.28
CA TYR A 31 -4.30 -5.77 -26.45
C TYR A 31 -5.20 -6.02 -25.24
N LEU A 32 -5.87 -4.96 -24.77
CA LEU A 32 -6.86 -5.01 -23.68
C LEU A 32 -8.27 -5.03 -24.23
N ASP A 33 -9.01 -6.06 -23.88
CA ASP A 33 -10.46 -6.09 -24.07
C ASP A 33 -11.15 -5.49 -22.84
N TRP A 34 -11.55 -4.23 -22.95
CA TRP A 34 -12.18 -3.49 -21.85
C TRP A 34 -13.55 -4.05 -21.45
N SER A 35 -14.21 -4.81 -22.34
CA SER A 35 -15.48 -5.48 -22.00
C SER A 35 -15.29 -6.64 -21.02
N ASP A 36 -14.05 -7.15 -20.91
CA ASP A 36 -13.65 -8.23 -20.00
C ASP A 36 -12.82 -7.73 -18.81
N GLN A 37 -12.84 -6.42 -18.54
CA GLN A 37 -12.17 -5.86 -17.38
C GLN A 37 -12.71 -6.52 -16.09
N PRO A 38 -11.85 -7.08 -15.22
CA PRO A 38 -12.29 -7.67 -13.97
C PRO A 38 -13.06 -6.68 -13.10
N ASN A 39 -14.18 -7.14 -12.53
CA ASN A 39 -14.94 -6.35 -11.57
C ASN A 39 -14.04 -5.99 -10.36
N PRO A 40 -13.86 -4.69 -10.04
CA PRO A 40 -13.05 -4.29 -8.89
C PRO A 40 -13.73 -4.55 -7.54
N PHE A 41 -14.96 -5.06 -7.52
CA PHE A 41 -15.77 -5.30 -6.33
C PHE A 41 -16.14 -6.77 -6.22
N ARG A 42 -15.39 -7.54 -5.44
CA ARG A 42 -15.72 -8.91 -5.06
C ARG A 42 -16.96 -8.92 -4.19
N ARG A 43 -17.81 -9.93 -4.40
CA ARG A 43 -18.95 -10.28 -3.55
C ARG A 43 -18.99 -11.78 -3.30
N PHE A 44 -19.58 -12.14 -2.18
CA PHE A 44 -19.85 -13.54 -1.85
C PHE A 44 -21.37 -13.77 -1.84
N THR A 45 -21.85 -14.42 -2.89
CA THR A 45 -23.28 -14.75 -3.04
C THR A 45 -23.70 -15.77 -1.98
N GLY A 46 -24.81 -15.50 -1.28
CA GLY A 46 -25.32 -16.35 -0.21
C GLY A 46 -24.90 -15.93 1.20
N CYS A 47 -24.05 -14.92 1.35
CA CYS A 47 -23.70 -14.35 2.64
C CYS A 47 -24.80 -13.44 3.20
N GLU A 48 -24.96 -13.47 4.53
CA GLU A 48 -25.65 -12.41 5.27
C GLU A 48 -24.89 -11.09 5.12
N LYS A 49 -25.63 -9.98 4.93
CA LYS A 49 -25.05 -8.64 4.76
C LYS A 49 -25.36 -7.76 5.96
N VAL A 50 -24.31 -7.16 6.51
CA VAL A 50 -24.41 -6.17 7.58
C VAL A 50 -24.11 -4.79 6.98
N PRO A 51 -25.11 -3.91 6.81
CA PRO A 51 -24.88 -2.54 6.33
C PRO A 51 -24.06 -1.75 7.34
N LEU A 52 -23.05 -1.03 6.86
CA LEU A 52 -22.24 -0.15 7.68
C LEU A 52 -22.81 1.27 7.67
N PRO A 53 -22.92 1.93 8.83
CA PRO A 53 -23.30 3.33 8.88
C PRO A 53 -22.30 4.20 8.14
N ARG A 54 -22.81 5.14 7.36
CA ARG A 54 -22.02 6.24 6.81
C ARG A 54 -22.08 7.39 7.80
N PRO A 55 -20.95 7.81 8.38
CA PRO A 55 -20.99 8.83 9.41
C PRO A 55 -21.51 10.15 8.85
N GLY A 56 -22.57 10.67 9.45
CA GLY A 56 -23.18 11.95 9.08
C GLY A 56 -22.41 13.17 9.59
N ALA A 57 -21.46 12.99 10.50
CA ALA A 57 -20.64 14.05 11.07
C ALA A 57 -19.18 13.88 10.69
N GLU A 58 -18.56 14.92 10.14
CA GLU A 58 -17.12 14.95 9.92
C GLU A 58 -16.36 14.97 11.25
N LEU A 59 -15.32 14.11 11.34
CA LEU A 59 -14.35 14.25 12.41
C LEU A 59 -13.41 15.41 12.07
N THR A 60 -13.29 16.33 13.01
CA THR A 60 -12.48 17.55 12.82
C THR A 60 -11.04 17.40 13.31
N VAL A 61 -10.55 16.16 13.52
CA VAL A 61 -9.16 15.90 13.89
C VAL A 61 -8.24 16.50 12.83
N PRO A 62 -7.41 17.50 13.15
CA PRO A 62 -6.46 18.07 12.21
C PRO A 62 -5.43 17.02 11.74
N PHE A 63 -5.03 17.07 10.49
CA PHE A 63 -4.04 16.13 9.95
C PHE A 63 -2.73 16.16 10.75
N ALA A 64 -2.30 17.36 11.18
CA ALA A 64 -1.11 17.53 12.04
C ALA A 64 -1.18 16.74 13.36
N GLN A 65 -2.36 16.50 13.91
CA GLN A 65 -2.50 15.75 15.16
C GLN A 65 -2.28 14.25 15.01
N LEU A 66 -2.29 13.73 13.78
CA LEU A 66 -2.00 12.31 13.54
C LEU A 66 -0.57 11.95 13.91
N ASP A 67 0.36 12.90 13.89
CA ASP A 67 1.74 12.71 14.36
C ASP A 67 1.82 12.32 15.84
N HIS A 68 0.80 12.70 16.60
CA HIS A 68 0.64 12.44 18.00
C HIS A 68 -0.60 11.59 18.30
N SER A 69 -0.96 10.69 17.39
CA SER A 69 -2.21 9.91 17.46
C SER A 69 -2.37 9.12 18.77
N ALA A 70 -1.29 8.73 19.42
CA ALA A 70 -1.33 8.08 20.73
C ALA A 70 -1.93 8.98 21.85
N THR A 71 -1.99 10.30 21.63
CA THR A 71 -2.59 11.26 22.57
C THR A 71 -4.04 11.59 22.23
N LEU A 72 -4.54 11.15 21.07
CA LEU A 72 -5.93 11.34 20.69
C LEU A 72 -6.85 10.46 21.54
N PRO A 73 -8.01 10.98 21.99
CA PRO A 73 -8.98 10.14 22.65
C PRO A 73 -9.50 9.07 21.68
N GLY A 74 -9.33 7.81 22.06
CA GLY A 74 -9.84 6.67 21.28
C GLY A 74 -11.37 6.70 21.23
N ARG A 75 -11.94 6.57 20.04
CA ARG A 75 -13.38 6.39 19.88
C ARG A 75 -13.78 4.99 20.37
N PRO A 76 -15.01 4.84 20.89
CA PRO A 76 -15.55 3.49 21.13
C PRO A 76 -15.54 2.68 19.84
N LEU A 77 -15.27 1.38 19.96
CA LEU A 77 -15.43 0.45 18.86
C LEU A 77 -16.90 0.07 18.79
N ASP A 78 -17.57 0.55 17.77
CA ASP A 78 -18.95 0.29 17.43
C ASP A 78 -19.12 0.20 15.91
N LEU A 79 -20.29 -0.14 15.43
CA LEU A 79 -20.55 -0.30 14.00
C LEU A 79 -20.29 0.99 13.20
N SER A 80 -20.51 2.15 13.82
CA SER A 80 -20.28 3.46 13.19
C SER A 80 -18.79 3.76 13.03
N SER A 81 -18.00 3.52 14.08
CA SER A 81 -16.55 3.71 14.06
C SER A 81 -15.86 2.69 13.15
N LEU A 82 -16.34 1.45 13.14
CA LEU A 82 -15.87 0.41 12.18
C LEU A 82 -16.19 0.82 10.73
N GLY A 83 -17.42 1.30 10.48
CA GLY A 83 -17.81 1.82 9.16
C GLY A 83 -16.90 2.93 8.70
N LEU A 84 -16.59 3.89 9.59
CA LEU A 84 -15.69 5.00 9.28
C LEU A 84 -14.24 4.53 9.03
N LEU A 85 -13.73 3.58 9.81
CA LEU A 85 -12.42 2.98 9.57
C LEU A 85 -12.32 2.41 8.15
N LEU A 86 -13.30 1.57 7.77
CA LEU A 86 -13.32 0.89 6.47
C LEU A 86 -13.56 1.88 5.32
N GLU A 87 -14.39 2.91 5.52
CA GLU A 87 -14.59 3.97 4.54
C GLU A 87 -13.29 4.72 4.26
N LEU A 88 -12.60 5.20 5.30
CA LEU A 88 -11.39 6.01 5.18
C LEU A 88 -10.18 5.22 4.68
N SER A 89 -10.17 3.91 4.84
CA SER A 89 -9.08 3.04 4.38
C SER A 89 -9.34 2.47 2.98
N PHE A 90 -10.47 1.77 2.78
CA PHE A 90 -10.74 0.97 1.58
C PHE A 90 -12.02 1.38 0.85
N GLY A 91 -12.82 2.28 1.45
CA GLY A 91 -14.09 2.74 0.91
C GLY A 91 -13.92 3.59 -0.35
N LEU A 92 -15.05 3.86 -1.01
CA LEU A 92 -15.08 4.74 -2.16
C LEU A 92 -14.74 6.17 -1.74
N SER A 93 -13.93 6.83 -2.54
CA SER A 93 -13.57 8.24 -2.32
C SER A 93 -14.23 9.18 -3.34
N ALA A 94 -14.56 8.70 -4.53
CA ALA A 94 -15.35 9.39 -5.54
C ALA A 94 -15.75 8.44 -6.67
N TRP A 95 -16.69 8.87 -7.50
CA TRP A 95 -16.84 8.41 -8.86
C TRP A 95 -16.27 9.43 -9.83
N LYS A 96 -15.58 8.96 -10.86
CA LYS A 96 -15.21 9.74 -12.02
C LYS A 96 -16.11 9.36 -13.18
N GLN A 97 -16.46 10.37 -14.01
CA GLN A 97 -17.30 10.18 -15.19
C GLN A 97 -16.73 10.97 -16.37
N TYR A 98 -16.69 10.32 -17.53
CA TYR A 98 -16.34 10.91 -18.82
C TYR A 98 -17.33 10.41 -19.88
N GLY A 99 -18.21 11.27 -20.33
CA GLY A 99 -19.32 10.85 -21.23
C GLY A 99 -20.20 9.79 -20.56
N SER A 100 -20.30 8.61 -21.18
CA SER A 100 -21.02 7.44 -20.66
C SER A 100 -20.19 6.63 -19.66
N ASP A 101 -18.87 6.76 -19.68
CA ASP A 101 -17.98 5.92 -18.89
C ASP A 101 -17.88 6.42 -17.46
N ARG A 102 -17.98 5.48 -16.52
CA ARG A 102 -17.94 5.77 -15.10
C ARG A 102 -17.09 4.76 -14.34
N TRP A 103 -16.22 5.23 -13.44
CA TRP A 103 -15.41 4.36 -12.61
C TRP A 103 -15.26 4.91 -11.20
N ALA A 104 -15.12 4.00 -10.24
CA ALA A 104 -14.94 4.35 -8.83
C ALA A 104 -13.47 4.57 -8.51
N LEU A 105 -13.21 5.46 -7.54
CA LEU A 105 -11.93 5.63 -6.88
C LEU A 105 -12.08 5.24 -5.40
N ARG A 106 -11.06 4.61 -4.81
CA ARG A 106 -11.01 4.28 -3.39
C ARG A 106 -10.06 5.20 -2.62
N CYS A 107 -10.18 5.22 -1.30
CA CYS A 107 -9.27 5.96 -0.43
C CYS A 107 -7.83 5.41 -0.52
N ASN A 108 -7.63 4.09 -0.57
CA ASN A 108 -6.33 3.50 -0.91
C ASN A 108 -6.09 3.59 -2.43
N PRO A 109 -4.90 4.00 -2.89
CA PRO A 109 -4.55 3.95 -4.30
C PRO A 109 -4.40 2.51 -4.78
N SER A 110 -4.52 2.32 -6.08
CA SER A 110 -4.24 1.03 -6.71
C SER A 110 -3.66 1.23 -8.10
N SER A 111 -2.77 0.34 -8.48
CA SER A 111 -2.16 0.31 -9.80
C SER A 111 -3.25 0.18 -10.88
N GLY A 112 -3.25 1.10 -11.84
CA GLY A 112 -4.28 1.11 -12.88
C GLY A 112 -5.74 1.24 -12.42
N ASN A 113 -6.00 1.52 -11.14
CA ASN A 113 -7.32 1.56 -10.52
C ASN A 113 -8.08 0.22 -10.60
N LEU A 114 -7.36 -0.91 -10.51
CA LEU A 114 -7.90 -2.26 -10.65
C LEU A 114 -8.28 -2.90 -9.31
N HIS A 115 -7.73 -2.39 -8.23
CA HIS A 115 -8.06 -2.75 -6.84
C HIS A 115 -7.97 -4.26 -6.55
N PRO A 116 -6.79 -4.88 -6.68
CA PRO A 116 -6.59 -6.29 -6.40
C PRO A 116 -6.77 -6.65 -4.92
N THR A 117 -6.64 -5.66 -4.03
CA THR A 117 -6.69 -5.85 -2.58
C THR A 117 -8.12 -5.96 -2.09
N GLU A 118 -8.42 -7.06 -1.35
CA GLU A 118 -9.64 -7.24 -0.59
C GLU A 118 -9.35 -7.10 0.92
N ALA A 119 -10.38 -6.77 1.69
CA ALA A 119 -10.28 -6.57 3.13
C ALA A 119 -11.29 -7.46 3.88
N TYR A 120 -10.79 -8.11 4.93
CA TYR A 120 -11.62 -8.93 5.82
C TYR A 120 -11.57 -8.36 7.22
N VAL A 121 -12.71 -8.44 7.91
CA VAL A 121 -12.87 -8.08 9.32
C VAL A 121 -13.08 -9.37 10.11
N ILE A 122 -12.36 -9.54 11.21
CA ILE A 122 -12.57 -10.63 12.14
C ILE A 122 -12.93 -10.03 13.49
N HIS A 123 -14.08 -10.43 14.01
CA HIS A 123 -14.58 -10.03 15.32
C HIS A 123 -14.76 -11.26 16.21
N THR A 124 -14.29 -11.17 17.46
CA THR A 124 -14.18 -12.34 18.34
C THR A 124 -15.25 -12.43 19.42
N ALA A 125 -16.17 -11.49 19.49
CA ALA A 125 -17.24 -11.46 20.50
C ALA A 125 -18.58 -11.01 19.91
N ASP A 126 -19.69 -11.36 20.57
CA ASP A 126 -21.02 -10.88 20.21
C ASP A 126 -21.34 -9.58 20.95
N SER A 127 -20.73 -8.47 20.51
CA SER A 127 -21.01 -7.16 21.07
C SER A 127 -21.95 -6.35 20.15
N PHE A 128 -21.44 -5.47 19.30
CA PHE A 128 -22.24 -4.71 18.32
C PHE A 128 -22.30 -5.37 16.93
N LEU A 129 -21.43 -6.33 16.68
CA LEU A 129 -21.34 -7.16 15.49
C LEU A 129 -21.19 -8.62 15.98
N PRO A 130 -21.93 -9.62 15.48
CA PRO A 130 -21.73 -11.00 15.85
C PRO A 130 -20.29 -11.47 15.63
N ALA A 131 -19.81 -12.41 16.46
CA ALA A 131 -18.49 -13.00 16.26
C ALA A 131 -18.41 -13.69 14.90
N GLY A 132 -17.39 -13.40 14.12
CA GLY A 132 -17.31 -13.94 12.76
C GLY A 132 -16.15 -13.42 11.93
N VAL A 133 -16.02 -14.01 10.74
CA VAL A 133 -15.15 -13.53 9.66
C VAL A 133 -16.04 -12.88 8.59
N TYR A 134 -15.73 -11.68 8.21
CA TYR A 134 -16.50 -10.86 7.29
C TYR A 134 -15.63 -10.35 6.14
N HIS A 135 -16.19 -10.35 4.93
CA HIS A 135 -15.61 -9.67 3.77
C HIS A 135 -16.19 -8.26 3.62
N TYR A 136 -15.37 -7.24 3.37
CA TYR A 136 -15.83 -5.87 3.17
C TYR A 136 -16.10 -5.56 1.71
N VAL A 137 -17.33 -5.23 1.37
CA VAL A 137 -17.73 -4.78 0.03
C VAL A 137 -17.75 -3.25 -0.02
N SER A 138 -16.68 -2.67 -0.55
CA SER A 138 -16.52 -1.20 -0.60
C SER A 138 -17.57 -0.49 -1.46
N HIS A 139 -18.09 -1.13 -2.51
CA HIS A 139 -19.13 -0.57 -3.39
C HIS A 139 -20.42 -0.29 -2.61
N ASP A 140 -20.87 -1.26 -1.84
CA ASP A 140 -22.17 -1.22 -1.13
C ASP A 140 -22.00 -0.71 0.31
N HIS A 141 -20.74 -0.58 0.79
CA HIS A 141 -20.38 -0.28 2.18
C HIS A 141 -21.04 -1.24 3.17
N VAL A 142 -20.85 -2.52 2.95
CA VAL A 142 -21.42 -3.60 3.76
C VAL A 142 -20.35 -4.62 4.12
N LEU A 143 -20.61 -5.38 5.19
CA LEU A 143 -19.87 -6.59 5.53
C LEU A 143 -20.68 -7.81 5.09
N GLU A 144 -20.05 -8.76 4.41
CA GLU A 144 -20.59 -10.07 4.06
C GLU A 144 -20.05 -11.11 5.03
N LYS A 145 -20.92 -11.74 5.83
CA LYS A 145 -20.53 -12.72 6.84
C LYS A 145 -20.13 -14.03 6.19
N ARG A 146 -18.83 -14.33 6.24
CA ARG A 146 -18.25 -15.53 5.63
C ARG A 146 -18.20 -16.72 6.58
N CYS A 147 -18.10 -16.47 7.89
CA CYS A 147 -17.92 -17.52 8.87
C CYS A 147 -18.46 -17.09 10.22
N ASP A 148 -19.08 -18.03 10.94
CA ASP A 148 -19.47 -17.85 12.34
C ASP A 148 -18.33 -18.30 13.26
N LEU A 149 -17.96 -17.47 14.25
CA LEU A 149 -17.01 -17.85 15.29
C LEU A 149 -17.72 -18.20 16.59
N SER A 150 -17.19 -19.15 17.35
CA SER A 150 -17.72 -19.47 18.67
C SER A 150 -17.25 -18.45 19.70
N LEU A 151 -18.06 -18.21 20.75
CA LEU A 151 -17.84 -17.22 21.79
C LEU A 151 -16.75 -17.57 22.83
N ASN A 152 -15.99 -18.64 22.63
CA ASN A 152 -14.98 -19.11 23.57
C ASN A 152 -13.58 -18.52 23.31
N LEU A 153 -13.53 -17.26 22.87
CA LEU A 153 -12.27 -16.56 22.63
C LEU A 153 -11.89 -15.70 23.85
N PRO A 154 -10.57 -15.46 24.09
CA PRO A 154 -10.10 -14.82 25.33
C PRO A 154 -10.56 -13.37 25.51
N SER A 155 -10.80 -12.65 24.42
CA SER A 155 -11.07 -11.20 24.44
C SER A 155 -11.98 -10.76 23.28
N ASP A 156 -12.59 -9.59 23.44
CA ASP A 156 -13.29 -8.87 22.37
C ASP A 156 -12.26 -8.14 21.49
N ASP A 157 -11.75 -8.84 20.49
CA ASP A 157 -10.71 -8.36 19.61
C ASP A 157 -11.22 -8.12 18.18
N PHE A 158 -10.61 -7.17 17.52
CA PHE A 158 -10.83 -6.87 16.10
C PHE A 158 -9.55 -7.03 15.30
N PHE A 159 -9.68 -7.74 14.16
CA PHE A 159 -8.60 -7.88 13.21
C PHE A 159 -9.05 -7.42 11.82
N ILE A 160 -8.13 -6.84 11.07
CA ILE A 160 -8.29 -6.56 9.65
C ILE A 160 -7.22 -7.35 8.90
N ALA A 161 -7.67 -8.21 7.97
CA ALA A 161 -6.77 -8.96 7.10
C ALA A 161 -6.89 -8.45 5.66
N LEU A 162 -5.79 -8.48 4.93
CA LEU A 162 -5.71 -8.08 3.53
C LEU A 162 -5.28 -9.27 2.66
N THR A 163 -5.90 -9.35 1.49
CA THR A 163 -5.62 -10.37 0.47
C THR A 163 -5.45 -9.72 -0.90
N SER A 164 -4.87 -10.44 -1.85
CA SER A 164 -4.73 -10.02 -3.24
C SER A 164 -5.38 -10.98 -4.22
N ILE A 165 -6.15 -10.45 -5.17
CA ILE A 165 -6.62 -11.16 -6.36
C ILE A 165 -5.69 -10.80 -7.52
N HIS A 166 -4.71 -11.67 -7.77
CA HIS A 166 -3.65 -11.39 -8.76
C HIS A 166 -4.21 -11.17 -10.17
N TRP A 167 -5.31 -11.85 -10.52
CA TRP A 167 -5.95 -11.73 -11.83
C TRP A 167 -6.35 -10.28 -12.19
N ARG A 168 -6.82 -9.48 -11.24
CA ARG A 168 -7.22 -8.09 -11.53
C ARG A 168 -6.06 -7.28 -12.14
N GLU A 169 -4.87 -7.40 -11.58
CA GLU A 169 -3.69 -6.73 -12.13
C GLU A 169 -3.13 -7.45 -13.37
N ALA A 170 -3.18 -8.79 -13.39
CA ALA A 170 -2.67 -9.61 -14.47
C ALA A 170 -3.42 -9.39 -15.79
N TRP A 171 -4.71 -9.10 -15.73
CA TRP A 171 -5.54 -8.75 -16.88
C TRP A 171 -4.92 -7.58 -17.69
N LYS A 172 -4.33 -6.60 -17.00
CA LYS A 172 -3.75 -5.40 -17.63
C LYS A 172 -2.23 -5.44 -17.76
N TYR A 173 -1.55 -5.96 -16.75
CA TYR A 173 -0.10 -5.82 -16.62
C TYR A 173 0.67 -7.13 -16.81
N GLY A 174 -0.03 -8.21 -17.12
CA GLY A 174 0.61 -9.49 -17.39
C GLY A 174 1.51 -9.95 -16.24
N GLU A 175 2.70 -10.38 -16.56
CA GLU A 175 3.63 -10.97 -15.59
C GLU A 175 4.10 -10.01 -14.50
N ARG A 176 4.07 -8.69 -14.73
CA ARG A 176 4.46 -7.69 -13.72
C ARG A 176 3.40 -7.50 -12.63
N ALA A 177 2.20 -8.03 -12.80
CA ALA A 177 1.06 -7.86 -11.92
C ALA A 177 1.32 -8.19 -10.44
N TYR A 178 2.07 -9.26 -10.15
CA TYR A 178 2.40 -9.63 -8.77
C TYR A 178 3.08 -8.49 -8.00
N ARG A 179 4.00 -7.75 -8.63
CA ARG A 179 4.64 -6.58 -8.01
C ARG A 179 3.62 -5.50 -7.67
N TYR A 180 2.66 -5.25 -8.56
CA TYR A 180 1.63 -4.22 -8.38
C TYR A 180 0.68 -4.58 -7.23
N CYS A 181 0.26 -5.85 -7.13
CA CYS A 181 -0.52 -6.31 -5.98
C CYS A 181 0.21 -6.03 -4.66
N GLN A 182 1.52 -6.29 -4.61
CA GLN A 182 2.30 -6.08 -3.38
C GLN A 182 2.51 -4.58 -3.07
N HIS A 183 2.63 -3.69 -4.06
CA HIS A 183 2.58 -2.24 -3.82
C HIS A 183 1.24 -1.82 -3.21
N ASP A 184 0.14 -2.32 -3.78
CA ASP A 184 -1.21 -1.98 -3.34
C ASP A 184 -1.47 -2.43 -1.89
N ILE A 185 -0.94 -3.59 -1.47
CA ILE A 185 -0.97 -4.03 -0.06
C ILE A 185 -0.25 -3.04 0.85
N GLY A 186 0.93 -2.55 0.47
CA GLY A 186 1.65 -1.53 1.25
C GLY A 186 0.86 -0.23 1.37
N HIS A 187 0.26 0.24 0.28
CA HIS A 187 -0.63 1.39 0.29
C HIS A 187 -1.87 1.18 1.16
N ALA A 188 -2.49 0.00 1.08
CA ALA A 188 -3.67 -0.36 1.86
C ALA A 188 -3.36 -0.42 3.37
N LEU A 189 -2.21 -1.00 3.76
CA LEU A 189 -1.73 -1.02 5.14
C LEU A 189 -1.53 0.41 5.67
N GLY A 190 -0.90 1.29 4.88
CA GLY A 190 -0.75 2.70 5.21
C GLY A 190 -2.09 3.41 5.36
N ALA A 191 -3.02 3.22 4.41
CA ALA A 191 -4.36 3.80 4.47
C ALA A 191 -5.11 3.36 5.73
N LEU A 192 -5.05 2.06 6.07
CA LEU A 192 -5.65 1.52 7.29
C LEU A 192 -5.03 2.15 8.54
N ARG A 193 -3.68 2.31 8.57
CA ARG A 193 -3.01 2.92 9.73
C ARG A 193 -3.40 4.38 9.93
N TYR A 194 -3.47 5.18 8.87
CA TYR A 194 -3.94 6.56 8.98
C TYR A 194 -5.42 6.65 9.38
N ALA A 195 -6.28 5.80 8.84
CA ALA A 195 -7.69 5.73 9.21
C ALA A 195 -7.87 5.37 10.70
N ALA A 196 -7.11 4.39 11.20
CA ALA A 196 -7.11 4.02 12.62
C ALA A 196 -6.63 5.19 13.49
N ALA A 197 -5.61 5.94 13.07
CA ALA A 197 -5.10 7.11 13.79
C ALA A 197 -6.17 8.20 13.96
N VAL A 198 -6.98 8.47 12.93
CA VAL A 198 -8.11 9.42 13.00
C VAL A 198 -9.11 9.05 14.10
N LEU A 199 -9.24 7.75 14.40
CA LEU A 199 -10.12 7.22 15.43
C LEU A 199 -9.44 7.12 16.82
N GLY A 200 -8.16 7.51 16.92
CA GLY A 200 -7.37 7.33 18.13
C GLY A 200 -7.01 5.86 18.42
N TRP A 201 -7.01 5.02 17.38
CA TRP A 201 -6.64 3.60 17.47
C TRP A 201 -5.24 3.37 16.90
N SER A 202 -4.60 2.29 17.36
CA SER A 202 -3.34 1.79 16.79
C SER A 202 -3.55 0.43 16.12
N LEU A 203 -2.56 0.02 15.32
CA LEU A 203 -2.53 -1.27 14.64
C LEU A 203 -1.30 -2.05 15.09
N GLU A 204 -1.50 -3.34 15.27
CA GLU A 204 -0.43 -4.31 15.48
C GLU A 204 -0.42 -5.31 14.32
N LEU A 205 0.61 -5.24 13.47
CA LEU A 205 0.80 -6.23 12.42
C LEU A 205 1.22 -7.55 13.05
N MET A 206 0.44 -8.61 12.81
CA MET A 206 0.69 -9.97 13.30
C MET A 206 1.79 -10.61 12.44
N ALA A 207 3.01 -10.08 12.55
CA ALA A 207 4.15 -10.41 11.69
C ALA A 207 4.57 -11.89 11.73
N GLU A 208 4.19 -12.62 12.78
CA GLU A 208 4.51 -14.03 12.95
C GLU A 208 3.64 -14.97 12.12
N SER A 209 2.45 -14.53 11.71
CA SER A 209 1.48 -15.35 10.97
C SER A 209 2.01 -15.77 9.60
N GLY A 210 1.78 -17.04 9.27
CA GLY A 210 2.09 -17.61 7.97
C GLY A 210 0.91 -17.54 6.99
N ASP A 211 1.21 -17.57 5.69
CA ASP A 211 0.18 -17.48 4.64
C ASP A 211 -0.79 -18.67 4.69
N GLU A 212 -0.34 -19.86 5.06
CA GLU A 212 -1.21 -21.01 5.20
C GLU A 212 -2.20 -20.86 6.36
N GLU A 213 -1.75 -20.25 7.45
CA GLU A 213 -2.60 -19.92 8.59
C GLU A 213 -3.65 -18.89 8.20
N LEU A 214 -3.25 -17.84 7.48
CA LEU A 214 -4.16 -16.81 7.01
C LEU A 214 -5.15 -17.35 5.96
N SER A 215 -4.71 -18.21 5.05
CA SER A 215 -5.60 -18.87 4.08
C SER A 215 -6.72 -19.62 4.78
N ARG A 216 -6.41 -20.43 5.80
CA ARG A 216 -7.40 -21.16 6.59
C ARG A 216 -8.31 -20.24 7.37
N LEU A 217 -7.74 -19.20 8.00
CA LEU A 217 -8.49 -18.25 8.82
C LEU A 217 -9.52 -17.47 8.02
N LEU A 218 -9.21 -17.15 6.76
CA LEU A 218 -10.07 -16.36 5.87
C LEU A 218 -10.90 -17.24 4.92
N GLY A 219 -10.76 -18.57 4.99
CA GLY A 219 -11.46 -19.52 4.13
C GLY A 219 -11.04 -19.44 2.66
N LEU A 220 -9.78 -19.04 2.38
CA LEU A 220 -9.26 -18.93 1.02
C LEU A 220 -8.83 -20.29 0.44
N ASP A 221 -8.65 -21.29 1.28
CA ASP A 221 -8.28 -22.66 0.92
C ASP A 221 -9.51 -23.58 0.69
N ARG A 222 -10.73 -23.02 0.70
CA ARG A 222 -11.96 -23.80 0.59
C ARG A 222 -12.24 -24.18 -0.86
N PRO A 223 -12.35 -25.50 -1.16
CA PRO A 223 -12.62 -25.94 -2.51
C PRO A 223 -13.99 -25.44 -3.01
N GLY A 224 -13.99 -24.85 -4.21
CA GLY A 224 -15.20 -24.41 -4.90
C GLY A 224 -15.80 -23.09 -4.45
N ASP A 225 -15.20 -22.40 -3.45
CA ASP A 225 -15.66 -21.06 -3.04
C ASP A 225 -15.22 -19.97 -4.03
N PHE A 226 -14.18 -20.23 -4.83
CA PHE A 226 -13.62 -19.30 -5.79
C PHE A 226 -13.62 -19.85 -7.20
N HIS A 227 -13.69 -18.98 -8.19
CA HIS A 227 -13.48 -19.33 -9.60
C HIS A 227 -11.99 -19.50 -9.88
N GLU A 228 -11.66 -20.46 -10.75
CA GLU A 228 -10.27 -20.67 -11.22
C GLU A 228 -9.67 -19.36 -11.77
N LEU A 229 -8.44 -19.06 -11.40
CA LEU A 229 -7.66 -17.85 -11.69
C LEU A 229 -8.15 -16.56 -11.00
N GLU A 230 -9.21 -16.63 -10.22
CA GLU A 230 -9.74 -15.50 -9.44
C GLU A 230 -9.66 -15.76 -7.93
N GLU A 231 -8.82 -16.74 -7.53
CA GLU A 231 -8.55 -17.01 -6.13
C GLU A 231 -7.87 -15.82 -5.45
N GLU A 232 -8.00 -15.77 -4.15
CA GLU A 232 -7.35 -14.79 -3.29
C GLU A 232 -6.10 -15.37 -2.65
N SER A 233 -5.02 -14.62 -2.66
CA SER A 233 -3.81 -14.92 -1.91
C SER A 233 -3.78 -14.11 -0.62
N PRO A 234 -3.51 -14.71 0.55
CA PRO A 234 -3.38 -13.97 1.80
C PRO A 234 -2.09 -13.14 1.78
N ASP A 235 -2.16 -11.94 2.35
CA ASP A 235 -0.99 -11.07 2.49
C ASP A 235 -0.65 -10.81 3.96
N LEU A 236 -1.54 -10.16 4.72
CA LEU A 236 -1.27 -9.78 6.09
C LEU A 236 -2.54 -9.73 6.94
N ILE A 237 -2.35 -9.74 8.27
CA ILE A 237 -3.39 -9.48 9.27
C ILE A 237 -2.86 -8.49 10.32
N CYS A 238 -3.69 -7.53 10.67
CA CYS A 238 -3.44 -6.56 11.73
C CYS A 238 -4.50 -6.68 12.83
N ARG A 239 -4.09 -6.58 14.08
CA ARG A 239 -4.99 -6.40 15.22
C ARG A 239 -5.21 -4.91 15.45
N LEU A 240 -6.47 -4.50 15.62
CA LEU A 240 -6.82 -3.17 16.12
C LEU A 240 -6.59 -3.11 17.63
N ARG A 241 -5.94 -2.03 18.08
CA ARG A 241 -5.63 -1.79 19.50
C ARG A 241 -6.24 -0.47 19.92
N MET A 242 -7.02 -0.51 20.98
CA MET A 242 -7.53 0.67 21.67
C MET A 242 -6.72 0.97 22.92
N ALA A 243 -6.64 2.23 23.33
CA ALA A 243 -5.81 2.65 24.48
C ALA A 243 -6.15 1.95 25.82
N GLN A 244 -7.29 1.32 25.92
CA GLN A 244 -7.81 0.67 27.13
C GLN A 244 -7.67 -0.85 27.12
N ASP A 245 -7.09 -1.46 26.07
CA ASP A 245 -6.97 -2.92 25.95
C ASP A 245 -5.94 -3.47 26.95
N THR A 246 -6.45 -4.07 28.03
CA THR A 246 -5.65 -4.74 29.08
C THR A 246 -5.87 -6.26 29.14
N ALA A 247 -6.81 -6.79 28.34
CA ALA A 247 -7.15 -8.21 28.32
C ALA A 247 -6.05 -9.06 27.66
N GLU A 248 -6.01 -10.34 28.00
CA GLU A 248 -5.19 -11.31 27.29
C GLU A 248 -5.60 -11.36 25.82
N ALA A 249 -4.62 -11.16 24.94
CA ALA A 249 -4.86 -11.01 23.51
C ALA A 249 -5.31 -12.33 22.86
N THR A 250 -6.37 -12.28 22.05
CA THR A 250 -6.65 -13.37 21.12
C THR A 250 -5.51 -13.51 20.11
N THR A 251 -4.99 -14.71 19.98
CA THR A 251 -3.92 -15.03 19.03
C THR A 251 -4.50 -15.60 17.72
N VAL A 252 -3.71 -15.58 16.65
CA VAL A 252 -4.09 -16.25 15.38
C VAL A 252 -4.32 -17.76 15.60
N ALA A 253 -3.58 -18.39 16.52
CA ALA A 253 -3.80 -19.79 16.86
C ALA A 253 -5.19 -20.05 17.46
N HIS A 254 -5.66 -19.17 18.37
CA HIS A 254 -7.02 -19.25 18.92
C HIS A 254 -8.10 -19.11 17.82
N LEU A 255 -7.87 -18.19 16.86
CA LEU A 255 -8.78 -18.01 15.72
C LEU A 255 -8.81 -19.25 14.82
N LEU A 256 -7.64 -19.83 14.52
CA LEU A 256 -7.53 -21.03 13.68
C LEU A 256 -8.24 -22.24 14.28
N GLU A 257 -8.16 -22.44 15.59
CA GLU A 257 -8.87 -23.50 16.27
C GLU A 257 -10.40 -23.31 16.14
N ASN A 258 -10.84 -22.05 16.21
CA ASN A 258 -12.24 -21.67 16.10
C ASN A 258 -12.80 -21.92 14.69
N VAL A 259 -12.14 -21.43 13.62
CA VAL A 259 -12.62 -21.57 12.25
C VAL A 259 -12.58 -23.00 11.73
N ARG A 260 -11.82 -23.90 12.38
CA ARG A 260 -11.67 -25.30 11.96
C ARG A 260 -13.00 -26.08 11.94
N GLN A 261 -13.93 -25.74 12.83
CA GLN A 261 -15.24 -26.40 12.96
C GLN A 261 -16.40 -25.47 12.60
N ALA A 262 -16.10 -24.27 12.15
CA ALA A 262 -17.09 -23.24 11.88
C ALA A 262 -17.83 -23.50 10.56
N GLU A 263 -19.07 -23.01 10.50
CA GLU A 263 -19.86 -23.00 9.27
C GLU A 263 -19.43 -21.79 8.41
N TRP A 264 -19.18 -22.07 7.13
CA TRP A 264 -18.79 -21.06 6.15
C TRP A 264 -19.92 -20.80 5.16
N HIS A 265 -20.08 -19.52 4.77
CA HIS A 265 -21.18 -19.06 3.94
C HIS A 265 -20.69 -18.42 2.65
N GLY A 266 -21.50 -18.57 1.60
CA GLY A 266 -21.37 -17.90 0.33
C GLY A 266 -20.24 -18.40 -0.57
N HIS A 267 -20.32 -18.01 -1.84
CA HIS A 267 -19.34 -18.30 -2.88
C HIS A 267 -18.97 -17.00 -3.58
N ALA A 268 -17.70 -16.85 -3.93
CA ALA A 268 -17.20 -15.68 -4.65
C ALA A 268 -17.87 -15.53 -6.01
N ASP A 269 -18.26 -14.33 -6.35
CA ASP A 269 -18.76 -14.00 -7.69
C ASP A 269 -17.61 -14.07 -8.72
N ARG A 270 -17.99 -14.24 -9.98
CA ARG A 270 -17.07 -14.21 -11.09
C ARG A 270 -16.73 -12.77 -11.44
N LEU A 271 -15.43 -12.47 -11.57
CA LEU A 271 -14.95 -11.11 -11.82
C LEU A 271 -14.82 -10.79 -13.31
N SER A 272 -14.46 -11.77 -14.14
CA SER A 272 -14.31 -11.62 -15.60
C SER A 272 -15.19 -12.60 -16.36
N GLY A 273 -15.65 -12.20 -17.56
CA GLY A 273 -16.39 -13.08 -18.46
C GLY A 273 -15.57 -14.28 -18.90
N PHE A 274 -14.30 -14.06 -19.21
CA PHE A 274 -13.32 -15.09 -19.56
C PHE A 274 -11.89 -14.64 -19.22
N HIS A 275 -10.95 -15.60 -19.22
CA HIS A 275 -9.54 -15.36 -18.91
C HIS A 275 -8.73 -15.62 -20.19
N ARG A 276 -8.49 -14.58 -20.98
CA ARG A 276 -7.82 -14.67 -22.28
C ARG A 276 -6.37 -15.14 -22.17
N HIS A 277 -5.68 -14.73 -21.11
CA HIS A 277 -4.29 -15.05 -20.88
C HIS A 277 -4.10 -15.72 -19.52
N ARG A 278 -3.18 -16.67 -19.44
CA ARG A 278 -2.71 -17.27 -18.20
C ARG A 278 -1.26 -16.86 -17.97
N TRP A 279 -0.93 -16.55 -16.73
CA TRP A 279 0.40 -16.10 -16.34
C TRP A 279 0.98 -17.00 -15.23
N PRO A 280 1.38 -18.26 -15.53
CA PRO A 280 1.80 -19.23 -14.51
C PRO A 280 2.94 -18.74 -13.63
N VAL A 281 3.79 -17.86 -14.16
CA VAL A 281 4.91 -17.26 -13.41
C VAL A 281 4.45 -16.46 -12.19
N ILE A 282 3.19 -15.95 -12.19
CA ILE A 282 2.59 -15.25 -11.04
C ILE A 282 2.33 -16.26 -9.91
N ASP A 283 1.76 -17.41 -10.23
CA ASP A 283 1.50 -18.48 -9.26
C ASP A 283 2.81 -19.09 -8.73
N GLU A 284 3.80 -19.25 -9.61
CA GLU A 284 5.14 -19.73 -9.25
C GLU A 284 5.83 -18.80 -8.23
N VAL A 285 5.81 -17.49 -8.48
CA VAL A 285 6.42 -16.52 -7.55
C VAL A 285 5.59 -16.37 -6.28
N ALA A 286 4.27 -16.39 -6.36
CA ALA A 286 3.38 -16.34 -5.19
C ALA A 286 3.66 -17.55 -4.27
N GLN A 287 3.80 -18.75 -4.83
CA GLN A 287 4.16 -19.95 -4.09
C GLN A 287 5.58 -19.87 -3.51
N ALA A 288 6.57 -19.38 -4.27
CA ALA A 288 7.95 -19.26 -3.82
C ALA A 288 8.13 -18.18 -2.73
N ALA A 289 7.30 -17.14 -2.77
CA ALA A 289 7.30 -16.06 -1.79
C ALA A 289 6.31 -16.28 -0.63
N ARG A 290 5.77 -17.48 -0.46
CA ARG A 290 4.91 -17.81 0.69
C ARG A 290 5.66 -17.69 2.00
N LYS A 291 5.06 -16.95 2.93
CA LYS A 291 5.60 -16.76 4.27
C LYS A 291 5.16 -17.92 5.17
N PRO A 292 6.12 -18.66 5.77
CA PRO A 292 5.80 -19.60 6.84
C PRO A 292 5.45 -18.84 8.13
N GLY A 293 4.85 -19.50 9.10
CA GLY A 293 4.82 -19.00 10.47
C GLY A 293 6.26 -18.82 10.97
N THR A 294 6.59 -17.63 11.48
CA THR A 294 7.95 -17.27 11.89
C THR A 294 7.93 -16.60 13.25
N ARG A 295 9.07 -16.66 13.98
CA ARG A 295 9.34 -15.72 15.06
C ARG A 295 10.14 -14.58 14.48
N GLU A 296 9.54 -13.39 14.47
CA GLU A 296 10.23 -12.20 14.01
C GLU A 296 10.89 -11.49 15.20
N PRO A 297 12.12 -10.94 15.03
CA PRO A 297 12.71 -10.07 16.04
C PRO A 297 11.80 -8.85 16.25
N ASP A 298 11.67 -8.42 17.49
CA ASP A 298 10.96 -7.18 17.82
C ASP A 298 11.83 -5.98 17.41
N TYR A 299 11.71 -5.58 16.13
CA TYR A 299 12.37 -4.39 15.65
C TYR A 299 11.67 -3.16 16.23
N ARG A 300 12.44 -2.31 16.86
CA ARG A 300 12.01 -0.99 17.33
C ARG A 300 12.83 0.06 16.58
N PRO A 301 12.17 0.92 15.81
CA PRO A 301 12.87 2.03 15.17
C PRO A 301 13.50 2.93 16.24
N PRO A 302 14.66 3.54 15.96
CA PRO A 302 15.22 4.56 16.83
C PRO A 302 14.22 5.71 16.98
N THR A 303 14.07 6.22 18.20
CA THR A 303 13.26 7.41 18.46
C THR A 303 14.14 8.63 18.30
N HIS A 304 13.82 9.50 17.37
CA HIS A 304 14.41 10.82 17.27
C HIS A 304 13.32 11.87 17.03
N SER A 305 13.67 13.14 17.17
CA SER A 305 12.79 14.24 16.83
C SER A 305 12.46 14.21 15.34
N PHE A 306 11.27 14.62 14.99
CA PHE A 306 10.82 14.72 13.59
C PHE A 306 10.08 16.04 13.38
N THR A 307 10.06 16.54 12.15
CA THR A 307 9.32 17.73 11.77
C THR A 307 7.82 17.43 11.76
N PRO A 308 7.02 17.98 12.69
CA PRO A 308 5.58 17.73 12.73
C PRO A 308 4.86 18.41 11.56
N SER A 309 3.72 17.87 11.15
CA SER A 309 2.86 18.54 10.17
C SER A 309 2.28 19.84 10.74
N SER A 310 2.20 20.87 9.92
CA SER A 310 1.47 22.11 10.24
C SER A 310 0.05 22.16 9.65
N CYS A 311 -0.39 21.09 8.98
CA CYS A 311 -1.66 21.04 8.29
C CYS A 311 -2.85 21.00 9.26
N THR A 312 -3.65 22.07 9.29
CA THR A 312 -4.85 22.19 10.12
C THR A 312 -6.13 21.65 9.47
N LYS A 313 -6.07 21.22 8.20
CA LYS A 313 -7.22 20.60 7.53
C LYS A 313 -7.62 19.31 8.25
N ALA A 314 -8.91 18.99 8.24
CA ALA A 314 -9.41 17.74 8.80
C ALA A 314 -8.75 16.53 8.12
N ALA A 315 -8.22 15.60 8.91
CA ALA A 315 -7.57 14.40 8.41
C ALA A 315 -8.52 13.57 7.52
N THR A 316 -9.80 13.45 7.89
CA THR A 316 -10.82 12.78 7.07
C THR A 316 -10.93 13.38 5.68
N GLY A 317 -10.84 14.72 5.57
CA GLY A 317 -10.84 15.43 4.30
C GLY A 317 -9.62 15.07 3.44
N ILE A 318 -8.42 15.07 4.03
CA ILE A 318 -7.17 14.69 3.34
C ILE A 318 -7.27 13.24 2.82
N LEU A 319 -7.69 12.29 3.67
CA LEU A 319 -7.80 10.88 3.28
C LEU A 319 -8.81 10.66 2.14
N ARG A 320 -9.98 11.29 2.20
CA ARG A 320 -11.01 11.19 1.16
C ARG A 320 -10.65 11.94 -0.12
N GLN A 321 -9.90 13.05 -0.01
CA GLN A 321 -9.53 13.88 -1.15
C GLN A 321 -8.35 13.31 -1.94
N ARG A 322 -7.47 12.49 -1.33
CA ARG A 322 -6.29 11.93 -1.97
C ARG A 322 -6.62 11.34 -3.35
N ARG A 323 -5.90 11.80 -4.36
CA ARG A 323 -5.95 11.30 -5.74
C ARG A 323 -4.54 11.22 -6.30
N SER A 324 -4.31 10.30 -7.24
CA SER A 324 -3.13 10.34 -8.10
C SER A 324 -3.29 11.46 -9.12
N ALA A 325 -2.28 12.29 -9.27
CA ALA A 325 -2.23 13.26 -10.35
C ALA A 325 -2.06 12.54 -11.71
N GLN A 326 -2.68 13.05 -12.75
CA GLN A 326 -2.50 12.57 -14.12
C GLN A 326 -1.45 13.39 -14.87
N ARG A 327 -1.30 14.65 -14.52
CA ARG A 327 -0.33 15.60 -15.08
C ARG A 327 0.04 16.63 -14.03
N PHE A 328 1.25 17.19 -14.15
CA PHE A 328 1.69 18.37 -13.42
C PHE A 328 1.85 19.58 -14.34
N ASP A 329 1.85 20.77 -13.75
CA ASP A 329 1.91 22.05 -14.47
C ASP A 329 3.31 22.46 -14.91
N ALA A 330 4.34 21.77 -14.45
CA ALA A 330 5.75 22.02 -14.72
C ALA A 330 6.27 23.39 -14.24
N VAL A 331 5.51 24.12 -13.40
CA VAL A 331 5.88 25.47 -12.92
C VAL A 331 5.79 25.63 -11.41
N THR A 332 4.97 24.83 -10.73
CA THR A 332 4.80 24.89 -9.27
C THR A 332 6.11 24.53 -8.56
N TYR A 333 6.58 25.44 -7.71
CA TYR A 333 7.66 25.21 -6.74
C TYR A 333 7.07 24.71 -5.43
N LEU A 334 7.69 23.70 -4.85
CA LEU A 334 7.35 23.18 -3.52
C LEU A 334 8.16 23.96 -2.48
N PRO A 335 7.52 24.55 -1.45
CA PRO A 335 8.22 25.14 -0.33
C PRO A 335 9.20 24.15 0.31
N GLN A 336 10.38 24.63 0.70
CA GLN A 336 11.40 23.78 1.35
C GLN A 336 10.86 23.07 2.58
N ALA A 337 10.09 23.76 3.42
CA ALA A 337 9.49 23.18 4.62
C ALA A 337 8.53 22.01 4.32
N ASP A 338 7.74 22.09 3.23
CA ASP A 338 6.86 21.00 2.82
C ASP A 338 7.66 19.81 2.27
N PHE A 339 8.74 20.07 1.54
CA PHE A 339 9.64 19.03 1.07
C PHE A 339 10.32 18.30 2.24
N GLU A 340 10.90 19.03 3.19
CA GLU A 340 11.53 18.48 4.39
C GLU A 340 10.53 17.69 5.22
N ARG A 341 9.30 18.20 5.33
CA ARG A 341 8.20 17.49 5.98
C ARG A 341 7.89 16.15 5.29
N MET A 342 7.86 16.11 3.96
CA MET A 342 7.64 14.86 3.21
C MET A 342 8.79 13.86 3.45
N LEU A 343 10.04 14.32 3.51
CA LEU A 343 11.18 13.46 3.85
C LEU A 343 11.06 12.93 5.28
N SER A 344 10.71 13.78 6.24
CA SER A 344 10.45 13.41 7.62
C SER A 344 9.33 12.34 7.71
N ALA A 345 8.23 12.52 6.98
CA ALA A 345 7.09 11.61 6.98
C ALA A 345 7.42 10.19 6.49
N VAL A 346 8.46 10.03 5.70
CA VAL A 346 8.94 8.72 5.23
C VAL A 346 10.15 8.20 5.99
N GLY A 347 10.63 8.93 6.99
CA GLY A 347 11.70 8.51 7.89
C GLY A 347 11.32 7.26 8.68
N ALA A 348 12.27 6.37 8.95
CA ALA A 348 12.02 5.10 9.63
C ALA A 348 11.61 5.26 11.11
N ALA A 349 11.98 6.37 11.74
CA ALA A 349 11.63 6.67 13.14
C ALA A 349 10.25 7.33 13.30
N ARG A 350 9.56 7.57 12.20
CA ARG A 350 8.25 8.20 12.20
C ARG A 350 7.20 7.28 12.83
N PRO A 351 6.33 7.79 13.75
CA PRO A 351 5.31 6.93 14.33
C PRO A 351 4.32 6.44 13.26
N ILE A 352 3.74 7.33 12.45
CA ILE A 352 2.73 6.98 11.44
C ILE A 352 3.29 7.23 10.03
N PRO A 353 3.13 6.28 9.10
CA PRO A 353 2.50 4.95 9.23
C PRO A 353 3.47 3.82 9.63
N PHE A 354 4.73 4.14 9.99
CA PHE A 354 5.78 3.12 10.16
C PHE A 354 5.79 2.45 11.54
N ASP A 355 4.99 2.90 12.51
CA ASP A 355 4.80 2.21 13.78
C ASP A 355 4.15 0.82 13.65
N VAL A 356 3.46 0.55 12.54
CA VAL A 356 2.94 -0.78 12.18
C VAL A 356 4.02 -1.68 11.59
N TRP A 357 5.15 -1.12 11.13
CA TRP A 357 6.21 -1.85 10.45
C TRP A 357 7.14 -2.56 11.45
N ARG A 358 7.27 -3.87 11.33
CA ARG A 358 7.94 -4.73 12.33
C ARG A 358 9.36 -5.13 11.94
N TRP A 359 9.90 -4.59 10.85
CA TRP A 359 11.22 -4.94 10.32
C TRP A 359 12.10 -3.70 10.12
N PRO A 360 13.45 -3.87 10.10
CA PRO A 360 14.33 -2.76 9.73
C PRO A 360 13.97 -2.19 8.35
N PRO A 361 14.08 -0.86 8.17
CA PRO A 361 13.86 -0.24 6.87
C PRO A 361 14.89 -0.75 5.86
N ARG A 362 14.43 -1.15 4.69
CA ARG A 362 15.27 -1.68 3.61
C ARG A 362 15.12 -0.91 2.30
N VAL A 363 14.23 0.05 2.26
CA VAL A 363 13.97 0.89 1.09
C VAL A 363 14.51 2.28 1.34
N HIS A 364 15.33 2.78 0.43
CA HIS A 364 15.97 4.10 0.45
C HIS A 364 15.51 4.92 -0.75
N LEU A 365 15.64 6.25 -0.73
CA LEU A 365 15.06 7.11 -1.73
C LEU A 365 16.14 7.78 -2.57
N LEU A 366 16.11 7.53 -3.89
CA LEU A 366 16.85 8.28 -4.88
C LEU A 366 15.95 9.39 -5.42
N LEU A 367 16.24 10.65 -5.12
CA LEU A 367 15.40 11.78 -5.48
C LEU A 367 15.98 12.56 -6.67
N PHE A 368 15.13 12.90 -7.62
CA PHE A 368 15.37 13.83 -8.70
C PHE A 368 14.67 15.15 -8.32
N VAL A 369 15.41 16.10 -7.79
CA VAL A 369 14.87 17.39 -7.33
C VAL A 369 14.87 18.37 -8.52
N HIS A 370 13.72 19.00 -8.77
CA HIS A 370 13.52 19.89 -9.91
C HIS A 370 13.14 21.30 -9.49
N ARG A 371 12.10 21.45 -8.65
CA ARG A 371 11.46 22.72 -8.26
C ARG A 371 11.14 22.73 -6.78
N VAL A 372 12.14 22.62 -5.93
CA VAL A 372 12.03 22.79 -4.48
C VAL A 372 12.71 24.12 -4.14
N GLU A 373 12.01 24.98 -3.37
CA GLU A 373 12.55 26.27 -2.96
C GLU A 373 13.83 26.09 -2.14
N SER A 374 14.80 26.94 -2.36
CA SER A 374 16.10 26.97 -1.65
C SER A 374 16.93 25.68 -1.75
N LEU A 375 16.51 24.71 -2.55
CA LEU A 375 17.27 23.49 -2.81
C LEU A 375 17.73 23.47 -4.27
N GLU A 376 19.00 23.21 -4.48
CA GLU A 376 19.59 23.17 -5.82
C GLU A 376 19.04 21.97 -6.61
N PRO A 377 18.61 22.14 -7.87
CA PRO A 377 18.20 21.02 -8.71
C PRO A 377 19.32 19.99 -8.85
N GLY A 378 18.97 18.71 -8.71
CA GLY A 378 19.98 17.67 -8.73
C GLY A 378 19.45 16.27 -8.40
N LEU A 379 20.40 15.34 -8.33
CA LEU A 379 20.19 13.99 -7.88
C LEU A 379 20.59 13.89 -6.40
N TYR A 380 19.69 13.35 -5.59
CA TYR A 380 19.88 13.21 -4.15
C TYR A 380 19.60 11.78 -3.70
N LEU A 381 20.19 11.37 -2.60
CA LEU A 381 19.96 10.08 -1.97
C LEU A 381 19.61 10.27 -0.49
N LEU A 382 18.51 9.67 -0.05
CA LEU A 382 18.11 9.59 1.35
C LEU A 382 18.19 8.14 1.83
N PRO A 383 19.24 7.75 2.56
CA PRO A 383 19.22 6.54 3.36
C PRO A 383 18.10 6.67 4.41
N ARG A 384 17.27 5.65 4.60
CA ARG A 384 16.22 5.70 5.64
C ARG A 384 16.69 5.08 6.98
N SER A 385 17.93 4.64 7.04
CA SER A 385 18.63 4.28 8.28
C SER A 385 20.11 4.61 8.16
N HIS A 386 20.75 4.89 9.30
CA HIS A 386 22.19 5.12 9.35
C HIS A 386 22.99 3.87 8.97
N GLU A 387 22.47 2.69 9.28
CA GLU A 387 23.11 1.40 8.99
C GLU A 387 23.21 1.10 7.50
N ALA A 388 22.30 1.67 6.68
CA ALA A 388 22.29 1.46 5.25
C ALA A 388 23.35 2.27 4.48
N GLU A 389 23.76 3.42 5.04
CA GLU A 389 24.67 4.35 4.34
C GLU A 389 25.99 3.71 3.88
N PRO A 390 26.72 2.94 4.70
CA PRO A 390 27.97 2.32 4.23
C PRO A 390 27.74 1.35 3.06
N GLY A 391 26.62 0.63 3.05
CA GLY A 391 26.24 -0.27 1.97
C GLY A 391 25.93 0.49 0.67
N LEU A 392 25.20 1.59 0.77
CA LEU A 392 24.86 2.45 -0.36
C LEU A 392 26.12 3.11 -0.95
N ARG A 393 27.01 3.67 -0.10
CA ARG A 393 28.29 4.25 -0.56
C ARG A 393 29.17 3.24 -1.29
N LYS A 394 29.18 2.00 -0.83
CA LYS A 394 29.94 0.92 -1.47
C LYS A 394 29.34 0.48 -2.80
N ALA A 395 28.00 0.53 -2.93
CA ALA A 395 27.30 0.03 -4.10
C ALA A 395 27.20 1.06 -5.24
N ILE A 396 27.19 2.34 -4.90
CA ILE A 396 27.06 3.47 -5.84
C ILE A 396 28.46 3.89 -6.31
N GLN A 397 28.58 4.29 -7.58
CA GLN A 397 29.86 4.72 -8.18
C GLN A 397 30.52 5.85 -7.40
N GLU A 398 31.86 5.87 -7.41
CA GLU A 398 32.69 6.77 -6.58
C GLU A 398 32.66 8.24 -7.02
N GLU A 399 32.24 8.54 -8.25
CA GLU A 399 32.24 9.87 -8.83
C GLU A 399 31.22 10.84 -8.24
N PHE A 400 30.25 10.35 -7.47
CA PHE A 400 29.25 11.19 -6.82
C PHE A 400 29.80 11.95 -5.61
N GLU A 401 29.29 13.19 -5.40
CA GLU A 401 29.82 14.13 -4.38
C GLU A 401 29.52 13.70 -2.93
N TRP A 402 28.37 13.09 -2.68
CA TRP A 402 27.88 12.75 -1.34
C TRP A 402 27.88 13.94 -0.36
N LEU A 403 27.45 15.11 -0.83
CA LEU A 403 27.36 16.30 -0.01
C LEU A 403 26.15 16.23 0.90
N ALA A 404 26.37 16.19 2.23
CA ALA A 404 25.28 16.13 3.20
C ALA A 404 24.48 17.44 3.23
N VAL A 405 23.16 17.31 3.14
CA VAL A 405 22.16 18.36 3.32
C VAL A 405 21.30 17.95 4.51
N THR A 406 21.45 18.67 5.63
CA THR A 406 20.68 18.36 6.85
C THR A 406 19.28 18.94 6.73
N TYR A 407 18.27 18.14 6.96
CA TYR A 407 16.86 18.54 7.03
C TYR A 407 16.24 18.28 8.42
N GLU A 408 16.79 17.33 9.16
CA GLU A 408 16.50 17.03 10.56
C GLU A 408 17.79 16.65 11.27
N GLU A 409 17.95 17.08 12.53
CA GLU A 409 19.22 16.98 13.25
C GLU A 409 19.66 15.55 13.52
N GLU A 410 18.72 14.65 13.85
CA GLU A 410 19.00 13.26 14.22
C GLU A 410 18.66 12.25 13.12
N ALA A 411 18.07 12.70 11.99
CA ALA A 411 17.76 11.83 10.86
C ALA A 411 19.00 11.54 10.01
N PRO A 412 19.02 10.42 9.26
CA PRO A 412 20.01 10.21 8.23
C PRO A 412 20.01 11.38 7.25
N PRO A 413 21.19 11.98 6.92
CA PRO A 413 21.24 13.15 6.06
C PRO A 413 20.77 12.82 4.64
N LEU A 414 20.15 13.82 4.00
CA LEU A 414 19.92 13.82 2.57
C LEU A 414 21.26 14.13 1.89
N TYR A 415 21.74 13.25 1.02
CA TYR A 415 22.99 13.46 0.29
C TYR A 415 22.72 13.97 -1.11
N ARG A 416 23.25 15.15 -1.47
CA ARG A 416 23.33 15.54 -2.87
C ARG A 416 24.44 14.73 -3.54
N LEU A 417 24.09 14.01 -4.58
CA LEU A 417 25.02 13.21 -5.38
C LEU A 417 25.61 14.04 -6.53
N VAL A 418 24.79 14.85 -7.18
CA VAL A 418 25.22 15.74 -8.26
C VAL A 418 24.24 16.91 -8.40
N SER A 419 24.77 18.11 -8.70
CA SER A 419 23.98 19.28 -9.11
C SER A 419 23.80 19.24 -10.62
N ALA A 420 22.56 19.08 -11.08
CA ALA A 420 22.21 19.00 -12.50
C ALA A 420 20.70 19.14 -12.74
N ASP A 421 20.31 19.51 -13.95
CA ASP A 421 18.91 19.36 -14.38
C ASP A 421 18.59 17.89 -14.65
N CYS A 422 17.93 17.23 -13.69
CA CYS A 422 17.60 15.82 -13.75
C CYS A 422 16.21 15.50 -14.35
N ARG A 423 15.45 16.50 -14.83
CA ARG A 423 14.07 16.30 -15.34
C ARG A 423 14.00 15.29 -16.49
N ARG A 424 14.95 15.38 -17.44
CA ARG A 424 15.02 14.45 -18.57
C ARG A 424 15.32 13.02 -18.11
N ALA A 425 16.24 12.86 -17.16
CA ALA A 425 16.58 11.55 -16.59
C ALA A 425 15.37 10.93 -15.86
N ALA A 426 14.70 11.70 -15.00
CA ALA A 426 13.50 11.27 -14.29
C ALA A 426 12.39 10.79 -15.25
N LYS A 427 12.11 11.57 -16.33
CA LYS A 427 11.16 11.21 -17.38
C LYS A 427 11.54 9.89 -18.07
N ILE A 428 12.77 9.77 -18.54
CA ILE A 428 13.23 8.57 -19.27
C ILE A 428 13.14 7.35 -18.38
N LEU A 429 13.66 7.41 -17.17
CA LEU A 429 13.68 6.30 -16.22
C LEU A 429 12.27 5.87 -15.78
N SER A 430 11.31 6.76 -15.83
CA SER A 430 9.88 6.48 -15.55
C SER A 430 9.10 6.13 -16.83
N CYS A 431 9.65 5.33 -17.72
CA CYS A 431 9.05 4.90 -18.98
C CYS A 431 8.57 6.07 -19.85
N HIS A 432 9.39 7.10 -19.97
CA HIS A 432 9.13 8.34 -20.75
C HIS A 432 7.90 9.14 -20.30
N GLN A 433 7.45 8.97 -19.05
CA GLN A 433 6.30 9.68 -18.52
C GLN A 433 6.68 11.11 -18.12
N ASP A 434 6.05 12.11 -18.78
CA ASP A 434 6.32 13.54 -18.54
C ASP A 434 6.13 13.93 -17.08
N ILE A 435 5.16 13.35 -16.41
CA ILE A 435 4.81 13.65 -15.03
C ILE A 435 6.00 13.54 -14.06
N ALA A 436 6.99 12.67 -14.34
CA ALA A 436 8.18 12.53 -13.51
C ALA A 436 9.16 13.70 -13.64
N GLY A 437 9.19 14.40 -14.78
CA GLY A 437 10.01 15.59 -15.02
C GLY A 437 9.26 16.91 -14.76
N ASP A 438 7.93 16.89 -14.82
CA ASP A 438 7.08 18.06 -14.65
C ASP A 438 6.77 18.35 -13.16
N GLY A 439 6.99 17.40 -12.26
CA GLY A 439 6.80 17.57 -10.81
C GLY A 439 7.79 18.54 -10.16
N ALA A 440 7.58 18.84 -8.89
CA ALA A 440 8.57 19.53 -8.06
C ALA A 440 9.78 18.63 -7.78
N PHE A 441 9.50 17.34 -7.53
CA PHE A 441 10.50 16.29 -7.48
C PHE A 441 9.89 14.94 -7.88
N SER A 442 10.75 14.01 -8.27
CA SER A 442 10.41 12.60 -8.39
C SER A 442 11.42 11.74 -7.66
N LEU A 443 11.10 10.49 -7.42
CA LEU A 443 12.02 9.57 -6.75
C LEU A 443 11.87 8.13 -7.25
N GLY A 444 12.97 7.38 -7.14
CA GLY A 444 13.02 5.93 -7.22
C GLY A 444 13.27 5.34 -5.83
N MET A 445 12.55 4.29 -5.50
CA MET A 445 12.67 3.57 -4.23
C MET A 445 13.65 2.42 -4.40
N LEU A 446 14.83 2.57 -3.82
CA LEU A 446 15.96 1.65 -3.94
C LEU A 446 15.99 0.70 -2.74
N ALA A 447 15.67 -0.55 -2.96
CA ALA A 447 15.60 -1.57 -1.91
C ALA A 447 16.89 -2.38 -1.78
N GLU A 448 17.32 -2.67 -0.56
CA GLU A 448 18.24 -3.78 -0.29
C GLU A 448 17.57 -5.07 -0.77
N PHE A 449 18.19 -5.80 -1.69
CA PHE A 449 17.46 -6.84 -2.41
C PHE A 449 18.04 -8.24 -2.24
N GLN A 450 19.25 -8.48 -2.70
CA GLN A 450 19.82 -9.82 -2.79
C GLN A 450 19.86 -10.55 -1.45
N ARG A 451 20.35 -9.89 -0.41
CA ARG A 451 20.52 -10.52 0.90
C ARG A 451 19.19 -10.91 1.54
N PRO A 452 18.20 -10.00 1.71
CA PRO A 452 16.95 -10.36 2.37
C PRO A 452 16.15 -11.42 1.61
N VAL A 453 16.16 -11.41 0.26
CA VAL A 453 15.47 -12.42 -0.56
C VAL A 453 16.17 -13.77 -0.50
N SER A 454 17.51 -13.81 -0.45
CA SER A 454 18.26 -15.06 -0.31
C SER A 454 18.05 -15.72 1.05
N GLU A 455 17.98 -14.92 2.12
CA GLU A 455 17.74 -15.38 3.50
C GLU A 455 16.31 -15.90 3.69
N ALA A 456 15.33 -15.20 3.11
CA ALA A 456 13.90 -15.50 3.23
C ALA A 456 13.14 -15.00 1.99
N PRO A 457 12.80 -15.89 1.03
CA PRO A 457 12.17 -15.49 -0.25
C PRO A 457 10.89 -14.68 -0.09
N TRP A 458 10.11 -14.90 0.96
CA TRP A 458 8.90 -14.16 1.29
C TRP A 458 9.16 -12.69 1.63
N ARG A 459 10.37 -12.30 1.99
CA ARG A 459 10.76 -10.88 2.19
C ARG A 459 10.69 -10.08 0.90
N TYR A 460 10.65 -10.74 -0.25
CA TYR A 460 10.39 -10.07 -1.53
C TYR A 460 9.11 -9.24 -1.49
N ARG A 461 8.01 -9.78 -0.95
CA ARG A 461 6.75 -9.03 -0.79
C ARG A 461 6.91 -7.83 0.15
N HIS A 462 7.62 -8.01 1.26
CA HIS A 462 7.83 -6.96 2.25
C HIS A 462 8.55 -5.73 1.66
N LEU A 463 9.49 -5.93 0.73
CA LEU A 463 10.15 -4.81 0.06
C LEU A 463 9.13 -3.95 -0.71
N PHE A 464 8.16 -4.57 -1.38
CA PHE A 464 7.08 -3.86 -2.07
C PHE A 464 6.06 -3.25 -1.10
N TRP A 465 5.74 -3.91 0.00
CA TRP A 465 4.87 -3.34 1.03
C TRP A 465 5.49 -2.07 1.63
N GLU A 466 6.78 -2.09 1.90
CA GLU A 466 7.49 -0.91 2.42
C GLU A 466 7.45 0.25 1.40
N THR A 467 7.62 -0.04 0.10
CA THR A 467 7.47 1.01 -0.94
C THR A 467 6.04 1.57 -1.00
N GLY A 468 5.03 0.72 -0.83
CA GLY A 468 3.63 1.14 -0.76
C GLY A 468 3.34 2.02 0.46
N LEU A 469 3.88 1.67 1.65
CA LEU A 469 3.79 2.51 2.87
C LEU A 469 4.41 3.89 2.65
N ILE A 470 5.61 3.95 2.07
CA ILE A 470 6.29 5.20 1.71
C ILE A 470 5.41 6.02 0.76
N GLY A 471 4.90 5.37 -0.30
CA GLY A 471 4.02 6.01 -1.27
C GLY A 471 2.74 6.56 -0.64
N GLN A 472 2.13 5.84 0.32
CA GLN A 472 0.93 6.29 1.03
C GLN A 472 1.20 7.53 1.89
N ALA A 473 2.32 7.56 2.61
CA ALA A 473 2.72 8.73 3.37
C ALA A 473 2.93 9.95 2.45
N LEU A 474 3.66 9.78 1.36
CA LEU A 474 3.90 10.85 0.38
C LEU A 474 2.60 11.36 -0.28
N TYR A 475 1.64 10.47 -0.56
CA TYR A 475 0.34 10.90 -1.09
C TYR A 475 -0.39 11.85 -0.13
N LEU A 476 -0.44 11.50 1.15
CA LEU A 476 -1.18 12.29 2.14
C LEU A 476 -0.46 13.60 2.49
N GLU A 477 0.86 13.59 2.58
CA GLU A 477 1.63 14.81 2.80
C GLU A 477 1.54 15.76 1.60
N ALA A 478 1.51 15.24 0.37
CA ALA A 478 1.29 16.05 -0.83
C ALA A 478 -0.09 16.74 -0.80
N GLU A 479 -1.16 16.02 -0.45
CA GLU A 479 -2.50 16.62 -0.29
C GLU A 479 -2.53 17.64 0.87
N ALA A 480 -1.83 17.39 1.96
CA ALA A 480 -1.70 18.32 3.07
C ALA A 480 -1.01 19.62 2.66
N ALA A 481 0.05 19.53 1.84
CA ALA A 481 0.78 20.67 1.27
C ALA A 481 0.04 21.38 0.10
N GLY A 482 -1.12 20.87 -0.33
CA GLY A 482 -1.89 21.46 -1.44
C GLY A 482 -1.36 21.15 -2.83
N VAL A 483 -0.45 20.17 -2.94
CA VAL A 483 0.03 19.57 -4.20
C VAL A 483 -0.48 18.14 -4.32
N ARG A 484 -0.04 17.37 -5.31
CA ARG A 484 -0.41 15.96 -5.44
C ARG A 484 0.78 15.07 -5.69
N GLY A 485 0.61 13.80 -5.28
CA GLY A 485 1.53 12.73 -5.59
C GLY A 485 1.00 11.81 -6.68
N THR A 486 1.89 11.01 -7.25
CA THR A 486 1.55 9.89 -8.15
C THR A 486 2.60 8.80 -8.03
N GLY A 487 2.16 7.58 -7.71
CA GLY A 487 2.98 6.39 -7.81
C GLY A 487 3.15 5.95 -9.26
N ILE A 488 4.34 5.57 -9.63
CA ILE A 488 4.70 5.15 -10.99
C ILE A 488 5.24 3.71 -10.92
N GLY A 489 4.42 2.74 -11.30
CA GLY A 489 4.80 1.33 -11.38
C GLY A 489 5.53 0.96 -12.67
N CYS A 490 5.34 1.74 -13.74
CA CYS A 490 6.05 1.57 -15.01
C CYS A 490 7.32 2.45 -15.02
N PHE A 491 8.46 1.82 -14.83
CA PHE A 491 9.80 2.43 -14.87
C PHE A 491 10.80 1.41 -15.43
N PHE A 492 11.92 1.90 -15.96
CA PHE A 492 13.01 1.04 -16.43
C PHE A 492 13.89 0.63 -15.26
N ASP A 493 13.72 -0.62 -14.82
CA ASP A 493 14.34 -1.13 -13.58
C ASP A 493 15.87 -0.93 -13.59
N ASP A 494 16.55 -1.42 -14.63
CA ASP A 494 18.00 -1.34 -14.73
C ASP A 494 18.52 0.05 -15.14
N GLY A 495 17.64 0.95 -15.59
CA GLY A 495 18.01 2.33 -15.91
C GLY A 495 18.50 3.11 -14.69
N VAL A 496 17.87 2.92 -13.53
CA VAL A 496 18.32 3.50 -12.26
C VAL A 496 19.65 2.88 -11.84
N HIS A 497 19.84 1.57 -12.05
CA HIS A 497 21.11 0.91 -11.73
C HIS A 497 22.26 1.46 -12.59
N GLY A 498 22.00 1.66 -13.89
CA GLY A 498 22.98 2.28 -14.79
C GLY A 498 23.32 3.71 -14.41
N LEU A 499 22.33 4.51 -13.99
CA LEU A 499 22.56 5.89 -13.53
C LEU A 499 23.46 5.94 -12.28
N LEU A 500 23.28 5.03 -11.34
CA LEU A 500 24.04 4.99 -10.09
C LEU A 500 25.33 4.15 -10.18
N GLY A 501 25.57 3.46 -11.30
CA GLY A 501 26.67 2.52 -11.44
C GLY A 501 26.56 1.29 -10.52
N LEU A 502 25.32 0.94 -10.10
CA LEU A 502 25.10 -0.20 -9.22
C LEU A 502 25.53 -1.50 -9.87
N GLN A 503 26.36 -2.25 -9.16
CA GLN A 503 26.79 -3.57 -9.58
C GLN A 503 26.01 -4.62 -8.80
N TYR A 504 25.68 -5.73 -9.49
CA TYR A 504 24.97 -6.87 -8.89
C TYR A 504 23.57 -6.54 -8.36
N ASN A 505 22.94 -7.51 -7.71
CA ASN A 505 21.57 -7.41 -7.17
C ASN A 505 21.54 -6.94 -5.71
N ALA A 506 22.59 -6.25 -5.22
CA ALA A 506 22.62 -5.78 -3.84
C ALA A 506 21.44 -4.84 -3.54
N PHE A 507 21.18 -3.94 -4.48
CA PHE A 507 20.03 -3.03 -4.47
C PHE A 507 19.24 -3.14 -5.77
N GLN A 508 17.91 -2.94 -5.69
CA GLN A 508 17.01 -2.91 -6.84
C GLN A 508 16.03 -1.75 -6.72
N SER A 509 15.76 -1.04 -7.83
CA SER A 509 14.66 -0.07 -7.88
C SER A 509 13.34 -0.81 -7.97
N LEU A 510 12.42 -0.55 -7.04
CA LEU A 510 11.17 -1.29 -6.95
C LEU A 510 9.92 -0.46 -7.24
N TYR A 511 9.97 0.86 -7.04
CA TYR A 511 8.85 1.76 -7.25
C TYR A 511 9.35 3.17 -7.53
N HIS A 512 8.63 3.92 -8.37
CA HIS A 512 8.86 5.35 -8.55
C HIS A 512 7.68 6.16 -8.01
N PHE A 513 7.94 7.41 -7.65
CA PHE A 513 6.92 8.33 -7.15
C PHE A 513 7.26 9.76 -7.56
N THR A 514 6.27 10.61 -7.75
CA THR A 514 6.48 12.01 -8.11
C THR A 514 5.47 12.92 -7.42
N VAL A 515 5.86 14.15 -7.13
CA VAL A 515 5.04 15.17 -6.44
C VAL A 515 5.13 16.48 -7.20
N GLY A 516 3.99 17.17 -7.37
CA GLY A 516 3.95 18.46 -8.07
C GLY A 516 2.58 19.12 -8.06
N GLY A 517 2.50 20.29 -8.68
CA GLY A 517 1.24 21.03 -8.88
C GLY A 517 0.33 20.31 -9.88
N PRO A 518 -0.86 19.81 -9.47
CA PRO A 518 -1.71 19.02 -10.35
C PRO A 518 -2.42 19.86 -11.39
N VAL A 519 -2.54 19.33 -12.60
CA VAL A 519 -3.42 19.86 -13.65
C VAL A 519 -4.68 19.03 -13.70
N GLU A 520 -5.82 19.64 -13.38
CA GLU A 520 -7.12 18.98 -13.43
C GLU A 520 -7.64 18.87 -14.88
N ASP A 521 -8.14 17.68 -15.23
CA ASP A 521 -8.86 17.51 -16.49
C ASP A 521 -10.33 17.93 -16.30
N LEU A 522 -10.67 19.10 -16.81
CA LEU A 522 -12.01 19.68 -16.70
C LEU A 522 -13.11 18.90 -17.41
N ARG A 523 -12.75 17.92 -18.25
CA ARG A 523 -13.71 17.02 -18.91
C ARG A 523 -14.21 15.93 -17.96
N LEU A 524 -13.46 15.65 -16.88
CA LEU A 524 -13.80 14.62 -15.90
C LEU A 524 -14.69 15.19 -14.81
N GLN A 525 -15.91 14.68 -14.74
CA GLN A 525 -16.81 14.97 -13.61
C GLN A 525 -16.45 14.11 -12.40
N SER A 526 -16.58 14.67 -11.21
CA SER A 526 -16.44 13.94 -9.94
C SER A 526 -17.78 13.91 -9.23
N LEU A 527 -18.27 12.71 -8.90
CA LEU A 527 -19.50 12.50 -8.17
C LEU A 527 -19.21 11.99 -6.76
N PRO A 528 -20.11 12.19 -5.78
CA PRO A 528 -19.94 11.67 -4.43
C PRO A 528 -19.73 10.14 -4.40
N PRO A 529 -18.97 9.61 -3.43
CA PRO A 529 -18.56 8.21 -3.40
C PRO A 529 -19.73 7.22 -3.38
N TYR A 530 -20.80 7.53 -2.64
CA TYR A 530 -21.95 6.64 -2.44
C TYR A 530 -23.25 7.18 -3.02
N ALA A 531 -23.21 8.09 -4.00
CA ALA A 531 -24.40 8.65 -4.64
C ALA A 531 -25.31 7.58 -5.28
N HIS A 532 -24.74 6.47 -5.73
CA HIS A 532 -25.50 5.34 -6.30
C HIS A 532 -26.39 4.64 -5.27
N LEU A 533 -26.03 4.65 -3.97
CA LEU A 533 -26.86 4.07 -2.91
C LEU A 533 -28.03 4.99 -2.50
N GLU A 534 -27.92 6.28 -2.74
CA GLU A 534 -28.97 7.27 -2.41
C GLU A 534 -30.11 7.27 -3.43
N THR A 535 -29.82 6.89 -4.66
CA THR A 535 -30.81 6.82 -5.74
C THR A 535 -31.79 5.66 -5.56
N HIS A 536 -31.31 4.51 -5.05
CA HIS A 536 -32.15 3.32 -4.79
C HIS A 536 -32.98 3.44 -3.49
N ALA A 537 -32.67 4.37 -2.59
CA ALA A 537 -33.47 4.62 -1.39
C ALA A 537 -34.70 5.50 -1.66
N ARG A 538 -34.85 6.07 -2.89
CA ARG A 538 -35.96 6.94 -3.30
C ARG A 538 -36.94 6.28 -4.27
N GLU A 539 -36.64 5.07 -4.73
CA GLU A 539 -37.53 4.18 -5.48
C GLU A 539 -38.14 3.13 -4.53
#